data_46960da0c6e73b273df63fd1539e305f
#
_entry.id   46960da0c6e73b273df63fd1539e305f
#
_cell.length_a   1.000
_cell.length_b   1.000
_cell.length_c   1.000
_cell.angle_alpha   90.00
_cell.angle_beta   90.00
_cell.angle_gamma   90.00
#
_symmetry.space_group_name_H-M   'P 1'
#
loop_
_entity.id
_entity.type
_entity.pdbx_description
1 polymer ?
#
loop_
_entity_poly.entity_id
_entity_poly.type
_entity_poly.pdbx_seq_one_letter_code
_entity_poly.pdbx_strand_id
1 'polypeptide(L)'
;MAENDSCIKRSAIILTAFGLFFVTWYFNLGVRPFANFISTCKSIHYILHYLIAGIIPAAALLLLHRPDTILYRLGLTHGFGRGLLFGVLSTVPMFAGYAVIGSFNRETPPDHMFTFIVVAGFFEELIFRGFVFGELFRTARWGFLPAATLTALAFGSLHLYQGDDLISASAAFGVTTAGSIFFSWIYVESENNLWSVIWPHTLMNAPWMLFSVSGSGAVGGLRANGLRLCTLLIAIALVVIYKKRKGLPYHISGKTLIINRQYV
;
A
#
# COMPACT_ATOMS: atom_id res chain seq x y z
N MET A 1 12.29 -0.57 -31.99
CA MET A 1 11.38 -1.74 -32.05
C MET A 1 11.69 -2.71 -30.92
N ALA A 2 12.86 -3.28 -30.77
CA ALA A 2 13.21 -4.29 -29.73
C ALA A 2 12.98 -3.81 -28.27
N GLU A 3 13.21 -2.55 -27.96
CA GLU A 3 13.04 -1.99 -26.62
C GLU A 3 11.55 -1.84 -26.24
N ASN A 4 10.72 -1.45 -27.20
CA ASN A 4 9.26 -1.35 -27.01
C ASN A 4 8.62 -2.73 -26.80
N ASP A 5 9.07 -3.74 -27.55
CA ASP A 5 8.65 -5.13 -27.38
C ASP A 5 9.01 -5.69 -25.99
N SER A 6 10.16 -5.28 -25.45
CA SER A 6 10.56 -5.65 -24.09
C SER A 6 9.66 -5.02 -23.02
N CYS A 7 9.28 -3.75 -23.16
CA CYS A 7 8.37 -3.09 -22.21
C CYS A 7 6.97 -3.69 -22.25
N ILE A 8 6.45 -4.03 -23.42
CA ILE A 8 5.15 -4.69 -23.59
C ILE A 8 5.15 -6.06 -22.91
N LYS A 9 6.18 -6.88 -23.15
CA LYS A 9 6.31 -8.20 -22.50
C LYS A 9 6.36 -8.09 -20.97
N ARG A 10 7.14 -7.14 -20.44
CA ARG A 10 7.23 -6.89 -18.99
C ARG A 10 5.88 -6.46 -18.42
N SER A 11 5.18 -5.54 -19.08
CA SER A 11 3.83 -5.13 -18.70
C SER A 11 2.88 -6.32 -18.67
N ALA A 12 2.90 -7.17 -19.69
CA ALA A 12 2.06 -8.36 -19.77
C ALA A 12 2.32 -9.33 -18.59
N ILE A 13 3.59 -9.60 -18.27
CA ILE A 13 3.96 -10.47 -17.13
C ILE A 13 3.42 -9.88 -15.82
N ILE A 14 3.66 -8.58 -15.56
CA ILE A 14 3.26 -7.92 -14.33
C ILE A 14 1.73 -7.91 -14.19
N LEU A 15 1.02 -7.49 -15.23
CA LEU A 15 -0.43 -7.37 -15.22
C LEU A 15 -1.13 -8.73 -15.13
N THR A 16 -0.62 -9.75 -15.84
CA THR A 16 -1.14 -11.12 -15.73
C THR A 16 -0.94 -11.67 -14.32
N ALA A 17 0.27 -11.54 -13.77
CA ALA A 17 0.56 -11.99 -12.41
C ALA A 17 -0.28 -11.26 -11.36
N PHE A 18 -0.48 -9.95 -11.53
CA PHE A 18 -1.35 -9.18 -10.64
C PHE A 18 -2.82 -9.61 -10.76
N GLY A 19 -3.33 -9.78 -11.97
CA GLY A 19 -4.70 -10.26 -12.19
C GLY A 19 -4.95 -11.64 -11.57
N LEU A 20 -4.03 -12.57 -11.75
CA LEU A 20 -4.10 -13.91 -11.13
C LEU A 20 -3.98 -13.84 -9.61
N PHE A 21 -3.06 -13.03 -9.06
CA PHE A 21 -2.99 -12.75 -7.62
C PHE A 21 -4.30 -12.21 -7.10
N PHE A 22 -4.85 -11.17 -7.76
CA PHE A 22 -6.07 -10.49 -7.35
C PHE A 22 -7.27 -11.46 -7.32
N VAL A 23 -7.45 -12.28 -8.35
CA VAL A 23 -8.50 -13.30 -8.40
C VAL A 23 -8.28 -14.35 -7.31
N THR A 24 -7.06 -14.87 -7.18
CA THR A 24 -6.74 -15.89 -6.16
C THR A 24 -6.99 -15.37 -4.75
N TRP A 25 -6.58 -14.13 -4.49
CA TRP A 25 -6.76 -13.48 -3.20
C TRP A 25 -8.23 -13.14 -2.93
N TYR A 26 -8.91 -12.49 -3.87
CA TYR A 26 -10.30 -12.04 -3.70
C TYR A 26 -11.28 -13.20 -3.48
N PHE A 27 -11.13 -14.28 -4.23
CA PHE A 27 -11.98 -15.48 -4.11
C PHE A 27 -11.47 -16.52 -3.09
N ASN A 28 -10.42 -16.25 -2.35
CA ASN A 28 -9.83 -17.17 -1.37
C ASN A 28 -9.42 -18.54 -1.98
N LEU A 29 -9.07 -18.59 -3.24
CA LEU A 29 -8.88 -19.86 -3.97
C LEU A 29 -7.73 -20.70 -3.40
N GLY A 30 -6.65 -20.06 -2.95
CA GLY A 30 -5.46 -20.75 -2.44
C GLY A 30 -5.63 -21.33 -1.04
N VAL A 31 -6.46 -20.73 -0.18
CA VAL A 31 -6.63 -21.11 1.23
C VAL A 31 -7.89 -21.95 1.46
N ARG A 32 -8.91 -21.76 0.60
CA ARG A 32 -10.20 -22.43 0.71
C ARG A 32 -10.11 -23.97 0.83
N PRO A 33 -9.24 -24.68 0.07
CA PRO A 33 -9.09 -26.13 0.19
C PRO A 33 -8.55 -26.58 1.55
N PHE A 34 -7.86 -25.70 2.28
CA PHE A 34 -7.22 -25.97 3.56
C PHE A 34 -7.95 -25.32 4.75
N ALA A 35 -9.12 -24.71 4.51
CA ALA A 35 -9.84 -23.94 5.53
C ALA A 35 -10.10 -24.75 6.83
N ASN A 36 -10.33 -26.05 6.72
CA ASN A 36 -10.56 -26.93 7.86
C ASN A 36 -9.28 -27.27 8.66
N PHE A 37 -8.10 -27.03 8.08
CA PHE A 37 -6.80 -27.29 8.70
C PHE A 37 -6.10 -26.01 9.17
N ILE A 38 -6.60 -24.85 8.75
CA ILE A 38 -6.02 -23.55 9.11
C ILE A 38 -6.61 -23.12 10.44
N SER A 39 -5.74 -22.61 11.32
CA SER A 39 -6.09 -22.07 12.62
C SER A 39 -7.28 -21.10 12.54
N THR A 40 -8.11 -21.09 13.57
CA THR A 40 -9.16 -20.07 13.79
C THR A 40 -8.59 -18.67 14.02
N CYS A 41 -7.28 -18.54 14.22
CA CYS A 41 -6.57 -17.27 14.35
C CYS A 41 -6.58 -16.51 13.01
N LYS A 42 -7.22 -15.36 12.99
CA LYS A 42 -7.38 -14.53 11.79
C LYS A 42 -6.05 -14.10 11.18
N SER A 43 -5.08 -13.78 12.02
CA SER A 43 -3.74 -13.35 11.56
C SER A 43 -3.03 -14.47 10.78
N ILE A 44 -3.08 -15.71 11.27
CA ILE A 44 -2.47 -16.86 10.59
C ILE A 44 -3.17 -17.10 9.25
N HIS A 45 -4.51 -17.05 9.24
CA HIS A 45 -5.28 -17.20 8.01
C HIS A 45 -4.88 -16.15 6.97
N TYR A 46 -4.82 -14.87 7.34
CA TYR A 46 -4.45 -13.79 6.43
C TYR A 46 -3.00 -13.89 5.93
N ILE A 47 -2.05 -14.22 6.81
CA ILE A 47 -0.65 -14.42 6.42
C ILE A 47 -0.55 -15.56 5.39
N LEU A 48 -1.14 -16.71 5.67
CA LEU A 48 -1.14 -17.84 4.72
C LEU A 48 -1.81 -17.48 3.40
N HIS A 49 -2.89 -16.72 3.45
CA HIS A 49 -3.58 -16.25 2.26
C HIS A 49 -2.67 -15.36 1.39
N TYR A 50 -1.98 -14.40 1.99
CA TYR A 50 -1.01 -13.56 1.26
C TYR A 50 0.19 -14.37 0.76
N LEU A 51 0.69 -15.32 1.52
CA LEU A 51 1.82 -16.15 1.10
C LEU A 51 1.46 -17.05 -0.08
N ILE A 52 0.30 -17.71 -0.04
CA ILE A 52 -0.15 -18.60 -1.12
C ILE A 52 -0.45 -17.81 -2.40
N ALA A 53 -1.27 -16.75 -2.31
CA ALA A 53 -1.53 -15.89 -3.46
C ALA A 53 -0.26 -15.19 -3.95
N GLY A 54 0.64 -14.83 -3.03
CA GLY A 54 1.93 -14.19 -3.29
C GLY A 54 2.95 -15.02 -4.06
N ILE A 55 2.74 -16.35 -4.18
CA ILE A 55 3.57 -17.20 -5.05
C ILE A 55 3.53 -16.70 -6.50
N ILE A 56 2.39 -16.18 -6.97
CA ILE A 56 2.20 -15.71 -8.34
C ILE A 56 3.07 -14.46 -8.63
N PRO A 57 2.96 -13.36 -7.87
CA PRO A 57 3.87 -12.23 -8.05
C PRO A 57 5.34 -12.57 -7.78
N ALA A 58 5.64 -13.49 -6.86
CA ALA A 58 7.01 -13.96 -6.64
C ALA A 58 7.58 -14.67 -7.87
N ALA A 59 6.80 -15.54 -8.52
CA ALA A 59 7.18 -16.18 -9.78
C ALA A 59 7.40 -15.15 -10.90
N ALA A 60 6.54 -14.13 -11.02
CA ALA A 60 6.73 -13.05 -11.98
C ALA A 60 8.03 -12.26 -11.72
N LEU A 61 8.35 -11.96 -10.46
CA LEU A 61 9.61 -11.30 -10.10
C LEU A 61 10.83 -12.15 -10.49
N LEU A 62 10.78 -13.48 -10.30
CA LEU A 62 11.84 -14.39 -10.73
C LEU A 62 12.00 -14.48 -12.26
N LEU A 63 10.91 -14.27 -13.02
CA LEU A 63 10.97 -14.16 -14.49
C LEU A 63 11.56 -12.83 -14.97
N LEU A 64 11.38 -11.78 -14.19
CA LEU A 64 11.79 -10.42 -14.56
C LEU A 64 13.20 -10.07 -14.06
N HIS A 65 13.66 -10.69 -12.97
CA HIS A 65 14.86 -10.27 -12.25
C HIS A 65 15.66 -11.45 -11.71
N ARG A 66 16.91 -11.18 -11.41
CA ARG A 66 17.77 -12.12 -10.69
C ARG A 66 17.30 -12.24 -9.23
N PRO A 67 17.27 -13.45 -8.65
CA PRO A 67 16.78 -13.70 -7.28
C PRO A 67 17.44 -12.81 -6.22
N ASP A 68 18.75 -12.60 -6.31
CA ASP A 68 19.55 -11.79 -5.38
C ASP A 68 19.18 -10.30 -5.38
N THR A 69 18.49 -9.82 -6.40
CA THR A 69 18.09 -8.40 -6.52
C THR A 69 16.65 -8.13 -6.11
N ILE A 70 15.80 -9.15 -5.91
CA ILE A 70 14.34 -8.99 -5.73
C ILE A 70 14.02 -8.15 -4.49
N LEU A 71 14.60 -8.45 -3.33
CA LEU A 71 14.31 -7.71 -2.09
C LEU A 71 14.75 -6.24 -2.19
N TYR A 72 15.87 -5.96 -2.88
CA TYR A 72 16.30 -4.60 -3.15
C TYR A 72 15.31 -3.86 -4.06
N ARG A 73 14.86 -4.52 -5.12
CA ARG A 73 13.87 -3.96 -6.04
C ARG A 73 12.52 -3.69 -5.38
N LEU A 74 12.10 -4.54 -4.47
CA LEU A 74 10.90 -4.29 -3.66
C LEU A 74 11.08 -3.15 -2.66
N GLY A 75 12.31 -2.67 -2.42
CA GLY A 75 12.60 -1.59 -1.47
C GLY A 75 12.66 -2.04 -0.01
N LEU A 76 12.91 -3.34 0.25
CA LEU A 76 12.92 -3.93 1.59
C LEU A 76 14.30 -3.92 2.26
N THR A 77 15.41 -3.83 1.47
CA THR A 77 16.76 -3.98 2.00
C THR A 77 17.35 -2.73 2.61
N HIS A 78 16.68 -1.59 2.46
CA HIS A 78 17.20 -0.29 2.92
C HIS A 78 16.12 0.57 3.55
N GLY A 79 16.54 1.52 4.37
CA GLY A 79 15.68 2.60 4.86
C GLY A 79 14.65 2.22 5.93
N PHE A 80 14.75 1.05 6.58
CA PHE A 80 13.83 0.63 7.65
C PHE A 80 13.68 1.70 8.75
N GLY A 81 14.77 2.15 9.37
CA GLY A 81 14.72 3.16 10.43
C GLY A 81 14.25 4.53 9.96
N ARG A 82 14.60 4.91 8.69
CA ARG A 82 14.09 6.17 8.10
C ARG A 82 12.59 6.09 7.86
N GLY A 83 12.09 4.95 7.35
CA GLY A 83 10.67 4.71 7.16
C GLY A 83 9.90 4.72 8.48
N LEU A 84 10.44 4.07 9.53
CA LEU A 84 9.85 4.08 10.86
C LEU A 84 9.74 5.51 11.43
N LEU A 85 10.84 6.27 11.40
CA LEU A 85 10.85 7.65 11.87
C LEU A 85 9.85 8.52 11.10
N PHE A 86 9.82 8.38 9.78
CA PHE A 86 8.86 9.06 8.91
C PHE A 86 7.42 8.70 9.27
N GLY A 87 7.13 7.40 9.44
CA GLY A 87 5.82 6.91 9.84
C GLY A 87 5.38 7.47 11.19
N VAL A 88 6.23 7.37 12.20
CA VAL A 88 5.94 7.90 13.55
C VAL A 88 5.66 9.41 13.48
N LEU A 89 6.56 10.19 12.87
CA LEU A 89 6.41 11.66 12.84
C LEU A 89 5.15 12.09 12.08
N SER A 90 4.80 11.43 10.99
CA SER A 90 3.63 11.79 10.19
C SER A 90 2.31 11.42 10.88
N THR A 91 2.27 10.32 11.65
CA THR A 91 1.03 9.78 12.22
C THR A 91 0.72 10.25 13.64
N VAL A 92 1.65 10.97 14.31
CA VAL A 92 1.43 11.54 15.66
C VAL A 92 0.08 12.25 15.81
N PRO A 93 -0.36 13.14 14.88
CA PRO A 93 -1.64 13.84 15.05
C PRO A 93 -2.83 12.90 15.05
N MET A 94 -2.80 11.88 14.19
CA MET A 94 -3.87 10.91 14.13
C MET A 94 -3.91 10.07 15.40
N PHE A 95 -2.76 9.59 15.88
CA PHE A 95 -2.67 8.80 17.10
C PHE A 95 -3.13 9.60 18.33
N ALA A 96 -2.55 10.78 18.53
CA ALA A 96 -2.89 11.65 19.66
C ALA A 96 -4.34 12.13 19.61
N GLY A 97 -4.81 12.53 18.41
CA GLY A 97 -6.17 12.99 18.23
C GLY A 97 -7.20 11.90 18.51
N TYR A 98 -7.00 10.69 17.99
CA TYR A 98 -7.90 9.55 18.24
C TYR A 98 -7.90 9.14 19.71
N ALA A 99 -6.76 9.19 20.39
CA ALA A 99 -6.69 8.92 21.83
C ALA A 99 -7.47 9.95 22.67
N VAL A 100 -7.57 11.20 22.20
CA VAL A 100 -8.29 12.29 22.89
C VAL A 100 -9.79 12.27 22.59
N ILE A 101 -10.19 12.03 21.32
CA ILE A 101 -11.59 12.14 20.91
C ILE A 101 -12.35 10.81 20.92
N GLY A 102 -11.64 9.68 20.99
CA GLY A 102 -12.19 8.32 20.96
C GLY A 102 -12.14 7.64 22.32
N SER A 103 -12.78 6.48 22.40
CA SER A 103 -12.64 5.51 23.49
C SER A 103 -11.83 4.31 23.01
N PHE A 104 -11.08 3.69 23.92
CA PHE A 104 -10.31 2.49 23.57
C PHE A 104 -11.25 1.36 23.13
N ASN A 105 -11.01 0.80 21.97
CA ASN A 105 -11.80 -0.28 21.38
C ASN A 105 -11.48 -1.60 22.09
N ARG A 106 -12.43 -2.10 22.89
CA ARG A 106 -12.31 -3.38 23.61
C ARG A 106 -13.08 -4.53 22.94
N GLU A 107 -13.83 -4.21 21.89
CA GLU A 107 -14.71 -5.17 21.21
C GLU A 107 -13.97 -5.97 20.16
N THR A 108 -12.98 -5.37 19.50
CA THR A 108 -12.20 -6.03 18.46
C THR A 108 -11.14 -6.95 19.08
N PRO A 109 -11.13 -8.26 18.73
CA PRO A 109 -10.12 -9.20 19.22
C PRO A 109 -8.69 -8.78 18.86
N PRO A 110 -7.69 -9.03 19.74
CA PRO A 110 -6.30 -8.60 19.48
C PRO A 110 -5.68 -9.17 18.19
N ASP A 111 -6.02 -10.38 17.80
CA ASP A 111 -5.55 -10.99 16.55
C ASP A 111 -6.16 -10.32 15.31
N HIS A 112 -7.38 -9.80 15.39
CA HIS A 112 -7.99 -8.98 14.35
C HIS A 112 -7.29 -7.62 14.24
N MET A 113 -7.00 -6.98 15.41
CA MET A 113 -6.22 -5.73 15.42
C MET A 113 -4.85 -5.95 14.78
N PHE A 114 -4.13 -7.00 15.18
CA PHE A 114 -2.84 -7.33 14.58
C PHE A 114 -2.92 -7.56 13.08
N THR A 115 -3.96 -8.29 12.64
CA THR A 115 -4.20 -8.54 11.20
C THR A 115 -4.35 -7.24 10.42
N PHE A 116 -5.22 -6.34 10.83
CA PHE A 116 -5.50 -5.13 10.09
C PHE A 116 -4.45 -4.03 10.26
N ILE A 117 -3.74 -4.01 11.39
CA ILE A 117 -2.67 -3.05 11.63
C ILE A 117 -1.37 -3.50 10.95
N VAL A 118 -0.89 -4.69 11.26
CA VAL A 118 0.46 -5.13 10.88
C VAL A 118 0.45 -5.94 9.59
N VAL A 119 -0.38 -6.99 9.53
CA VAL A 119 -0.38 -7.90 8.37
C VAL A 119 -0.85 -7.18 7.12
N ALA A 120 -1.97 -6.45 7.19
CA ALA A 120 -2.47 -5.67 6.07
C ALA A 120 -1.47 -4.57 5.69
N GLY A 121 -1.00 -3.77 6.64
CA GLY A 121 -0.04 -2.69 6.39
C GLY A 121 1.24 -3.15 5.71
N PHE A 122 1.70 -4.37 5.98
CA PHE A 122 2.88 -4.94 5.33
C PHE A 122 2.57 -5.54 3.96
N PHE A 123 1.65 -6.48 3.87
CA PHE A 123 1.42 -7.23 2.64
C PHE A 123 0.74 -6.41 1.55
N GLU A 124 -0.14 -5.48 1.90
CA GLU A 124 -0.76 -4.59 0.93
C GLU A 124 0.28 -3.67 0.30
N GLU A 125 1.19 -3.09 1.08
CA GLU A 125 2.26 -2.27 0.52
C GLU A 125 3.23 -3.10 -0.33
N LEU A 126 3.55 -4.31 0.11
CA LEU A 126 4.42 -5.22 -0.63
C LEU A 126 3.86 -5.52 -2.03
N ILE A 127 2.57 -5.84 -2.12
CA ILE A 127 1.92 -6.19 -3.39
C ILE A 127 1.65 -4.93 -4.23
N PHE A 128 1.01 -3.92 -3.65
CA PHE A 128 0.54 -2.78 -4.43
C PHE A 128 1.66 -1.78 -4.76
N ARG A 129 2.59 -1.50 -3.85
CA ARG A 129 3.69 -0.55 -4.09
C ARG A 129 4.97 -1.23 -4.47
N GLY A 130 5.37 -2.28 -3.78
CA GLY A 130 6.59 -3.03 -4.09
C GLY A 130 6.52 -3.72 -5.44
N PHE A 131 5.49 -4.53 -5.66
CA PHE A 131 5.34 -5.30 -6.89
C PHE A 131 4.61 -4.53 -8.00
N VAL A 132 3.29 -4.33 -7.92
CA VAL A 132 2.51 -3.86 -9.09
C VAL A 132 2.96 -2.48 -9.54
N PHE A 133 2.82 -1.48 -8.67
CA PHE A 133 3.20 -0.11 -9.02
C PHE A 133 4.71 0.00 -9.31
N GLY A 134 5.54 -0.55 -8.44
CA GLY A 134 6.99 -0.46 -8.56
C GLY A 134 7.53 -1.10 -9.83
N GLU A 135 7.01 -2.25 -10.23
CA GLU A 135 7.44 -2.95 -11.43
C GLU A 135 6.87 -2.31 -12.71
N LEU A 136 5.62 -1.84 -12.70
CA LEU A 136 5.06 -1.07 -13.82
C LEU A 136 5.85 0.22 -14.04
N PHE A 137 6.15 0.97 -12.97
CA PHE A 137 6.84 2.25 -13.05
C PHE A 137 8.30 2.10 -13.47
N ARG A 138 9.07 1.17 -12.87
CA ARG A 138 10.52 1.03 -13.11
C ARG A 138 10.87 0.06 -14.21
N THR A 139 10.20 -1.10 -14.25
CA THR A 139 10.59 -2.21 -15.13
C THR A 139 9.86 -2.19 -16.45
N ALA A 140 8.55 -1.89 -16.44
CA ALA A 140 7.74 -1.72 -17.65
C ALA A 140 7.72 -0.28 -18.17
N ARG A 141 8.35 0.66 -17.45
CA ARG A 141 8.50 2.09 -17.83
C ARG A 141 7.18 2.85 -17.98
N TRP A 142 6.16 2.42 -17.27
CA TRP A 142 4.94 3.22 -17.18
C TRP A 142 5.24 4.54 -16.46
N GLY A 143 4.54 5.60 -16.84
CA GLY A 143 4.61 6.83 -16.06
C GLY A 143 3.91 6.68 -14.72
N PHE A 144 4.17 7.65 -13.84
CA PHE A 144 3.58 7.67 -12.50
C PHE A 144 2.05 7.61 -12.54
N LEU A 145 1.41 8.47 -13.36
CA LEU A 145 -0.05 8.54 -13.42
C LEU A 145 -0.69 7.21 -13.87
N PRO A 146 -0.34 6.60 -15.01
CA PRO A 146 -0.99 5.36 -15.43
C PRO A 146 -0.72 4.20 -14.46
N ALA A 147 0.51 4.07 -13.92
CA ALA A 147 0.84 3.02 -12.96
C ALA A 147 0.11 3.21 -11.62
N ALA A 148 0.12 4.43 -11.06
CA ALA A 148 -0.54 4.75 -9.80
C ALA A 148 -2.05 4.66 -9.91
N THR A 149 -2.66 5.14 -11.00
CA THR A 149 -4.11 5.08 -11.21
C THR A 149 -4.60 3.63 -11.30
N LEU A 150 -3.96 2.79 -12.12
CA LEU A 150 -4.34 1.38 -12.24
C LEU A 150 -4.27 0.68 -10.87
N THR A 151 -3.15 0.85 -10.18
CA THR A 151 -2.92 0.24 -8.86
C THR A 151 -3.90 0.75 -7.82
N ALA A 152 -4.22 2.05 -7.85
CA ALA A 152 -5.11 2.68 -6.90
C ALA A 152 -6.57 2.28 -7.11
N LEU A 153 -7.02 2.16 -8.35
CA LEU A 153 -8.38 1.67 -8.66
C LEU A 153 -8.58 0.23 -8.18
N ALA A 154 -7.59 -0.63 -8.41
CA ALA A 154 -7.61 -1.99 -7.90
C ALA A 154 -7.60 -2.03 -6.37
N PHE A 155 -6.78 -1.21 -5.72
CA PHE A 155 -6.73 -1.12 -4.25
C PHE A 155 -8.04 -0.60 -3.66
N GLY A 156 -8.59 0.47 -4.23
CA GLY A 156 -9.87 1.03 -3.80
C GLY A 156 -11.02 0.05 -3.93
N SER A 157 -11.06 -0.76 -5.01
CA SER A 157 -12.12 -1.76 -5.23
C SER A 157 -12.18 -2.82 -4.13
N LEU A 158 -11.03 -3.14 -3.51
CA LEU A 158 -10.97 -4.06 -2.36
C LEU A 158 -11.58 -3.47 -1.07
N HIS A 159 -11.90 -2.18 -1.05
CA HIS A 159 -12.44 -1.48 0.11
C HIS A 159 -13.93 -1.13 -0.01
N LEU A 160 -14.57 -1.48 -1.13
CA LEU A 160 -16.01 -1.27 -1.34
C LEU A 160 -16.87 -1.92 -0.25
N TYR A 161 -16.42 -3.04 0.31
CA TYR A 161 -17.13 -3.76 1.39
C TYR A 161 -17.22 -2.97 2.72
N GLN A 162 -16.47 -1.88 2.86
CA GLN A 162 -16.47 -1.05 4.07
C GLN A 162 -17.69 -0.14 4.16
N GLY A 163 -18.44 0.03 3.07
CA GLY A 163 -19.68 0.81 3.07
C GLY A 163 -20.91 -0.09 3.09
N ASP A 164 -21.94 0.33 3.85
CA ASP A 164 -23.22 -0.40 3.98
C ASP A 164 -24.21 -0.02 2.87
N ASP A 165 -23.96 1.09 2.17
CA ASP A 165 -24.73 1.59 1.04
C ASP A 165 -23.84 2.11 -0.09
N LEU A 166 -24.43 2.46 -1.24
CA LEU A 166 -23.69 2.92 -2.41
C LEU A 166 -22.87 4.19 -2.14
N ILE A 167 -23.37 5.10 -1.31
CA ILE A 167 -22.69 6.37 -1.02
C ILE A 167 -21.48 6.11 -0.15
N SER A 168 -21.62 5.36 0.94
CA SER A 168 -20.53 5.03 1.85
C SER A 168 -19.49 4.10 1.19
N ALA A 169 -19.91 3.13 0.36
CA ALA A 169 -19.02 2.30 -0.42
C ALA A 169 -18.21 3.12 -1.46
N SER A 170 -18.87 4.05 -2.18
CA SER A 170 -18.20 4.95 -3.12
C SER A 170 -17.23 5.90 -2.41
N ALA A 171 -17.58 6.38 -1.22
CA ALA A 171 -16.71 7.22 -0.42
C ALA A 171 -15.48 6.43 0.09
N ALA A 172 -15.66 5.19 0.56
CA ALA A 172 -14.56 4.31 0.94
C ALA A 172 -13.62 4.04 -0.25
N PHE A 173 -14.19 3.71 -1.42
CA PHE A 173 -13.44 3.56 -2.67
C PHE A 173 -12.64 4.82 -3.01
N GLY A 174 -13.26 6.01 -2.98
CA GLY A 174 -12.61 7.27 -3.32
C GLY A 174 -11.45 7.62 -2.38
N VAL A 175 -11.66 7.48 -1.06
CA VAL A 175 -10.64 7.78 -0.05
C VAL A 175 -9.46 6.81 -0.15
N THR A 176 -9.72 5.52 -0.31
CA THR A 176 -8.66 4.50 -0.42
C THR A 176 -7.91 4.60 -1.75
N THR A 177 -8.60 4.92 -2.85
CA THR A 177 -7.97 5.20 -4.15
C THR A 177 -7.04 6.41 -4.07
N ALA A 178 -7.50 7.53 -3.49
CA ALA A 178 -6.68 8.72 -3.31
C ALA A 178 -5.47 8.45 -2.39
N GLY A 179 -5.68 7.74 -1.29
CA GLY A 179 -4.62 7.29 -0.39
C GLY A 179 -3.59 6.39 -1.08
N SER A 180 -4.05 5.52 -1.98
CA SER A 180 -3.17 4.64 -2.77
C SER A 180 -2.27 5.43 -3.72
N ILE A 181 -2.79 6.45 -4.42
CA ILE A 181 -1.98 7.34 -5.26
C ILE A 181 -0.94 8.08 -4.41
N PHE A 182 -1.37 8.59 -3.25
CA PHE A 182 -0.49 9.29 -2.32
C PHE A 182 0.66 8.40 -1.79
N PHE A 183 0.38 7.16 -1.43
CA PHE A 183 1.41 6.20 -0.99
C PHE A 183 2.35 5.82 -2.14
N SER A 184 1.86 5.71 -3.37
CA SER A 184 2.72 5.52 -4.54
C SER A 184 3.67 6.71 -4.74
N TRP A 185 3.20 7.94 -4.48
CA TRP A 185 4.03 9.14 -4.49
C TRP A 185 5.10 9.11 -3.39
N ILE A 186 4.74 8.81 -2.14
CA ILE A 186 5.72 8.66 -1.04
C ILE A 186 6.78 7.61 -1.40
N TYR A 187 6.36 6.45 -1.90
CA TYR A 187 7.27 5.37 -2.27
C TYR A 187 8.33 5.83 -3.26
N VAL A 188 7.93 6.47 -4.35
CA VAL A 188 8.84 6.99 -5.37
C VAL A 188 9.73 8.10 -4.82
N GLU A 189 9.16 9.08 -4.12
CA GLU A 189 9.91 10.21 -3.59
C GLU A 189 10.83 9.85 -2.41
N SER A 190 10.64 8.68 -1.81
CA SER A 190 11.52 8.08 -0.80
C SER A 190 12.53 7.09 -1.39
N GLU A 191 12.89 7.24 -2.67
CA GLU A 191 13.89 6.40 -3.36
C GLU A 191 13.48 4.92 -3.43
N ASN A 192 12.20 4.68 -3.64
CA ASN A 192 11.57 3.34 -3.66
C ASN A 192 11.78 2.56 -2.34
N ASN A 193 11.87 3.25 -1.22
CA ASN A 193 11.94 2.64 0.10
C ASN A 193 10.54 2.18 0.53
N LEU A 194 10.30 0.87 0.55
CA LEU A 194 8.98 0.32 0.90
C LEU A 194 8.61 0.57 2.37
N TRP A 195 9.58 0.67 3.27
CA TRP A 195 9.34 0.97 4.68
C TRP A 195 8.76 2.37 4.90
N SER A 196 8.98 3.29 3.96
CA SER A 196 8.38 4.64 4.00
C SER A 196 6.88 4.64 3.73
N VAL A 197 6.29 3.55 3.28
CA VAL A 197 4.84 3.36 3.10
C VAL A 197 4.29 2.29 4.04
N ILE A 198 5.02 1.21 4.32
CA ILE A 198 4.61 0.19 5.30
C ILE A 198 4.37 0.83 6.67
N TRP A 199 5.30 1.61 7.20
CA TRP A 199 5.17 2.18 8.52
C TRP A 199 4.03 3.20 8.64
N PRO A 200 3.88 4.20 7.74
CA PRO A 200 2.71 5.08 7.80
C PRO A 200 1.40 4.32 7.67
N HIS A 201 1.29 3.32 6.78
CA HIS A 201 0.08 2.51 6.65
C HIS A 201 -0.26 1.80 7.96
N THR A 202 0.69 1.04 8.50
CA THR A 202 0.56 0.34 9.80
C THR A 202 0.16 1.31 10.92
N LEU A 203 0.86 2.46 11.01
CA LEU A 203 0.64 3.44 12.06
C LEU A 203 -0.61 4.30 11.87
N MET A 204 -1.19 4.40 10.67
CA MET A 204 -2.51 4.99 10.44
C MET A 204 -3.64 4.00 10.77
N ASN A 205 -3.43 2.70 10.47
CA ASN A 205 -4.39 1.66 10.84
C ASN A 205 -4.48 1.46 12.36
N ALA A 206 -3.37 1.66 13.08
CA ALA A 206 -3.33 1.45 14.53
C ALA A 206 -4.34 2.33 15.30
N PRO A 207 -4.37 3.67 15.21
CA PRO A 207 -5.37 4.48 15.91
C PRO A 207 -6.79 4.19 15.41
N TRP A 208 -6.97 3.87 14.12
CA TRP A 208 -8.27 3.49 13.55
C TRP A 208 -8.83 2.21 14.19
N MET A 209 -7.98 1.24 14.49
CA MET A 209 -8.38 -0.03 15.10
C MET A 209 -8.45 0.04 16.64
N LEU A 210 -7.56 0.82 17.26
CA LEU A 210 -7.43 0.91 18.72
C LEU A 210 -8.48 1.81 19.37
N PHE A 211 -9.05 2.77 18.63
CA PHE A 211 -9.97 3.74 19.18
C PHE A 211 -11.29 3.79 18.40
N SER A 212 -12.40 3.69 19.12
CA SER A 212 -13.75 3.95 18.57
C SER A 212 -14.03 5.44 18.64
N VAL A 213 -14.19 6.08 17.47
CA VAL A 213 -14.54 7.50 17.35
C VAL A 213 -15.99 7.61 16.91
N SER A 214 -16.83 8.31 17.68
CA SER A 214 -18.24 8.48 17.37
C SER A 214 -18.45 9.16 16.01
N GLY A 215 -19.45 8.69 15.25
CA GLY A 215 -19.75 9.18 13.91
C GLY A 215 -18.76 8.73 12.83
N SER A 216 -17.88 7.79 13.15
CA SER A 216 -16.99 7.16 12.16
C SER A 216 -17.70 5.97 11.52
N GLY A 217 -18.33 6.17 10.37
CA GLY A 217 -18.67 5.08 9.46
C GLY A 217 -17.44 4.64 8.67
N ALA A 218 -17.61 3.90 7.58
CA ALA A 218 -16.54 3.37 6.72
C ALA A 218 -15.45 4.39 6.32
N VAL A 219 -15.81 5.66 6.24
CA VAL A 219 -14.89 6.77 5.86
C VAL A 219 -14.47 7.65 7.03
N GLY A 220 -15.03 7.47 8.23
CA GLY A 220 -14.82 8.33 9.39
C GLY A 220 -15.64 9.63 9.34
N GLY A 221 -15.88 10.20 10.52
CA GLY A 221 -16.51 11.52 10.65
C GLY A 221 -15.54 12.67 10.35
N LEU A 222 -16.03 13.92 10.38
CA LEU A 222 -15.25 15.11 10.06
C LEU A 222 -13.97 15.24 10.90
N ARG A 223 -14.04 14.94 12.21
CA ARG A 223 -12.88 15.01 13.11
C ARG A 223 -11.81 13.97 12.74
N ALA A 224 -12.20 12.72 12.51
CA ALA A 224 -11.28 11.64 12.11
C ALA A 224 -10.60 11.96 10.78
N ASN A 225 -11.36 12.46 9.80
CA ASN A 225 -10.81 12.87 8.50
C ASN A 225 -9.91 14.11 8.59
N GLY A 226 -10.21 15.06 9.47
CA GLY A 226 -9.32 16.19 9.75
C GLY A 226 -7.95 15.74 10.28
N LEU A 227 -7.92 14.79 11.24
CA LEU A 227 -6.67 14.22 11.75
C LEU A 227 -5.91 13.41 10.68
N ARG A 228 -6.64 12.67 9.83
CA ARG A 228 -6.05 11.98 8.68
C ARG A 228 -5.42 12.98 7.70
N LEU A 229 -6.12 14.07 7.39
CA LEU A 229 -5.59 15.14 6.53
C LEU A 229 -4.33 15.78 7.14
N CYS A 230 -4.30 16.06 8.44
CA CYS A 230 -3.09 16.53 9.11
C CYS A 230 -1.91 15.56 8.93
N THR A 231 -2.15 14.24 9.09
CA THR A 231 -1.14 13.21 8.84
C THR A 231 -0.59 13.28 7.42
N LEU A 232 -1.46 13.40 6.41
CA LEU A 232 -1.05 13.50 5.01
C LEU A 232 -0.22 14.77 4.75
N LEU A 233 -0.64 15.92 5.30
CA LEU A 233 0.07 17.19 5.13
C LEU A 233 1.46 17.15 5.79
N ILE A 234 1.59 16.54 6.97
CA ILE A 234 2.88 16.35 7.63
C ILE A 234 3.77 15.41 6.82
N ALA A 235 3.23 14.31 6.29
CA ALA A 235 3.98 13.40 5.44
C ALA A 235 4.53 14.12 4.18
N ILE A 236 3.72 14.94 3.52
CA ILE A 236 4.15 15.78 2.39
C ILE A 236 5.29 16.71 2.84
N ALA A 237 5.10 17.43 3.93
CA ALA A 237 6.08 18.37 4.45
C ALA A 237 7.42 17.68 4.76
N LEU A 238 7.38 16.51 5.39
CA LEU A 238 8.58 15.73 5.72
C LEU A 238 9.35 15.30 4.46
N VAL A 239 8.67 14.80 3.43
CA VAL A 239 9.29 14.44 2.14
C VAL A 239 9.93 15.67 1.49
N VAL A 240 9.18 16.79 1.41
CA VAL A 240 9.66 18.03 0.79
C VAL A 240 10.87 18.60 1.54
N ILE A 241 10.79 18.67 2.88
CA ILE A 241 11.88 19.19 3.73
C ILE A 241 13.12 18.28 3.60
N TYR A 242 12.94 16.97 3.64
CA TYR A 242 14.04 16.03 3.49
C TYR A 242 14.77 16.22 2.15
N LYS A 243 14.02 16.25 1.05
CA LYS A 243 14.60 16.44 -0.29
C LYS A 243 15.31 17.80 -0.43
N LYS A 244 14.68 18.88 0.02
CA LYS A 244 15.31 20.22 -0.01
C LYS A 244 16.61 20.26 0.80
N ARG A 245 16.62 19.71 2.02
CA ARG A 245 17.82 19.69 2.88
C ARG A 245 18.97 18.84 2.33
N LYS A 246 18.64 17.79 1.58
CA LYS A 246 19.61 16.89 0.95
C LYS A 246 20.00 17.28 -0.47
N GLY A 247 19.37 18.29 -1.06
CA GLY A 247 19.61 18.67 -2.46
C GLY A 247 19.16 17.58 -3.45
N LEU A 248 18.17 16.73 -3.07
CA LEU A 248 17.71 15.62 -3.91
C LEU A 248 16.65 16.10 -4.90
N PRO A 249 16.69 15.64 -6.15
CA PRO A 249 15.64 15.96 -7.13
C PRO A 249 14.35 15.22 -6.80
N TYR A 250 13.22 15.76 -7.29
CA TYR A 250 11.97 15.01 -7.32
C TYR A 250 12.01 13.99 -8.45
N HIS A 251 11.61 12.76 -8.13
CA HIS A 251 11.55 11.67 -9.11
C HIS A 251 10.33 11.79 -10.02
N ILE A 252 9.23 12.35 -9.51
CA ILE A 252 8.04 12.62 -10.31
C ILE A 252 8.17 13.99 -10.96
N SER A 253 8.28 14.00 -12.27
CA SER A 253 8.48 15.17 -13.12
C SER A 253 7.80 14.97 -14.47
N GLY A 254 7.82 15.96 -15.34
CA GLY A 254 7.30 15.81 -16.71
C GLY A 254 7.91 14.66 -17.50
N LYS A 255 9.12 14.19 -17.13
CA LYS A 255 9.80 13.04 -17.77
C LYS A 255 9.31 11.69 -17.25
N THR A 256 8.62 11.65 -16.11
CA THR A 256 8.20 10.41 -15.46
C THR A 256 6.69 10.33 -15.24
N LEU A 257 5.95 11.39 -15.61
CA LEU A 257 4.52 11.49 -15.28
C LEU A 257 3.65 10.51 -16.09
N ILE A 258 3.82 10.48 -17.42
CA ILE A 258 3.01 9.64 -18.32
C ILE A 258 3.80 8.44 -18.81
N ILE A 259 5.07 8.63 -19.15
CA ILE A 259 6.01 7.57 -19.54
C ILE A 259 7.28 7.78 -18.73
N ASN A 260 7.81 6.76 -18.12
CA ASN A 260 9.04 6.88 -17.35
C ASN A 260 10.26 6.82 -18.27
N ARG A 261 10.83 8.00 -18.53
CA ARG A 261 12.02 8.17 -19.38
C ARG A 261 13.34 8.21 -18.61
N GLN A 262 13.32 8.04 -17.29
CA GLN A 262 14.54 8.06 -16.46
C GLN A 262 15.35 6.76 -16.57
N TYR A 263 14.72 5.68 -17.01
CA TYR A 263 15.34 4.36 -17.16
C TYR A 263 15.60 4.00 -18.64
N VAL A 264 15.69 5.02 -19.48
CA VAL A 264 16.09 4.90 -20.90
C VAL A 264 17.61 4.96 -21.03
#